data_b54a95d113841195af5d32c05ce80f97
#
_entry.id   b54a95d113841195af5d32c05ce80f97
#
_cell.length_a   1.000
_cell.length_b   1.000
_cell.length_c   1.000
_cell.angle_alpha   90.00
_cell.angle_beta   90.00
_cell.angle_gamma   90.00
#
_symmetry.space_group_name_H-M   'P 1'
#
loop_
_entity.id
_entity.type
_entity.pdbx_description
1 polymer ?
#
loop_
_entity_poly.entity_id
_entity_poly.type
_entity_poly.pdbx_seq_one_letter_code
_entity_poly.pdbx_strand_id
1 'polypeptide(L)'
;MTAPSTPSPPMHESHLPGLERIHQGKVRDIYAVDDRHMLIVTTDRLSAFDVVLPDPIPGKGQVLTSISGFWFGKTRHIVPNHLSDYPLERAVPDADDRALVADRAMVVKRLRALPVEAVVRGYLIGSGWKDYLSLIHI
;
A
#
# COMPACT_ATOMS: atom_id res chain seq x y z
N MET A 1 7.73 27.29 14.64
CA MET A 1 8.00 25.94 15.20
C MET A 1 6.64 25.34 15.48
N THR A 2 6.12 24.52 14.58
CA THR A 2 4.86 23.78 14.80
C THR A 2 5.15 22.67 15.83
N ALA A 3 4.32 22.58 16.85
CA ALA A 3 4.40 21.54 17.86
C ALA A 3 4.37 20.16 17.17
N PRO A 4 5.14 19.16 17.64
CA PRO A 4 5.05 17.82 17.09
C PRO A 4 3.60 17.32 17.31
N SER A 5 2.92 17.03 16.21
CA SER A 5 1.60 16.41 16.26
C SER A 5 1.71 15.10 17.03
N THR A 6 0.86 14.89 18.00
CA THR A 6 0.76 13.61 18.73
C THR A 6 0.61 12.51 17.68
N PRO A 7 1.44 11.47 17.69
CA PRO A 7 1.33 10.40 16.71
C PRO A 7 -0.05 9.76 16.83
N SER A 8 -0.76 9.64 15.72
CA SER A 8 -2.04 8.93 15.68
C SER A 8 -1.84 7.49 16.19
N PRO A 9 -2.82 6.91 16.88
CA PRO A 9 -2.73 5.53 17.33
C PRO A 9 -2.45 4.61 16.15
N PRO A 10 -1.66 3.53 16.35
CA PRO A 10 -1.30 2.65 15.26
C PRO A 10 -2.54 1.95 14.70
N MET A 11 -2.63 1.90 13.37
CA MET A 11 -3.75 1.26 12.67
C MET A 11 -3.40 -0.19 12.35
N HIS A 12 -4.00 -1.13 13.07
CA HIS A 12 -3.87 -2.55 12.75
C HIS A 12 -4.81 -2.97 11.60
N GLU A 13 -6.00 -2.43 11.56
CA GLU A 13 -7.01 -2.70 10.54
C GLU A 13 -7.79 -1.42 10.27
N SER A 14 -8.16 -1.21 9.01
CA SER A 14 -9.06 -0.12 8.65
C SER A 14 -10.51 -0.61 8.63
N HIS A 15 -11.43 0.26 9.00
CA HIS A 15 -12.86 0.00 8.92
C HIS A 15 -13.54 1.23 8.33
N LEU A 16 -14.09 1.06 7.11
CA LEU A 16 -14.79 2.10 6.37
C LEU A 16 -16.21 1.60 6.05
N PRO A 17 -17.20 1.87 6.91
CA PRO A 17 -18.56 1.31 6.80
C PRO A 17 -19.26 1.61 5.47
N GLY A 18 -18.90 2.73 4.83
CA GLY A 18 -19.46 3.15 3.54
C GLY A 18 -18.87 2.44 2.31
N LEU A 19 -17.86 1.58 2.46
CA LEU A 19 -17.17 0.89 1.37
C LEU A 19 -17.09 -0.62 1.58
N GLU A 20 -17.25 -1.37 0.50
CA GLU A 20 -17.02 -2.81 0.52
C GLU A 20 -15.53 -3.13 0.55
N ARG A 21 -15.05 -3.82 1.59
CA ARG A 21 -13.68 -4.33 1.63
C ARG A 21 -13.60 -5.58 0.78
N ILE A 22 -12.94 -5.47 -0.38
CA ILE A 22 -12.80 -6.55 -1.36
C ILE A 22 -11.59 -7.44 -1.10
N HIS A 23 -10.59 -6.96 -0.34
CA HIS A 23 -9.43 -7.75 0.02
C HIS A 23 -8.74 -7.20 1.26
N GLN A 24 -8.22 -8.11 2.09
CA GLN A 24 -7.32 -7.79 3.20
C GLN A 24 -5.99 -8.53 2.97
N GLY A 25 -4.96 -7.76 2.63
CA GLY A 25 -3.60 -8.28 2.51
C GLY A 25 -2.86 -8.27 3.86
N LYS A 26 -1.61 -8.72 3.86
CA LYS A 26 -0.76 -8.77 5.06
C LYS A 26 -0.59 -7.39 5.73
N VAL A 27 -0.54 -6.31 4.94
CA VAL A 27 -0.28 -4.94 5.43
C VAL A 27 -1.17 -3.89 4.77
N ARG A 28 -2.11 -4.27 3.92
CA ARG A 28 -3.02 -3.36 3.22
C ARG A 28 -4.44 -3.89 3.24
N ASP A 29 -5.39 -2.97 3.36
CA ASP A 29 -6.81 -3.23 3.19
C ASP A 29 -7.26 -2.56 1.89
N ILE A 30 -8.05 -3.26 1.08
CA ILE A 30 -8.46 -2.80 -0.25
C ILE A 30 -9.99 -2.75 -0.30
N TYR A 31 -10.52 -1.60 -0.71
CA TYR A 31 -11.94 -1.34 -0.82
C TYR A 31 -12.36 -1.06 -2.26
N ALA A 32 -13.54 -1.50 -2.64
CA ALA A 32 -14.16 -1.09 -3.89
C ALA A 32 -14.65 0.35 -3.76
N VAL A 33 -14.33 1.20 -4.73
CA VAL A 33 -14.89 2.54 -4.87
C VAL A 33 -15.97 2.53 -5.95
N ASP A 34 -15.61 2.05 -7.14
CA ASP A 34 -16.51 1.84 -8.28
C ASP A 34 -15.93 0.77 -9.23
N ASP A 35 -16.51 0.60 -10.41
CA ASP A 35 -16.05 -0.41 -11.39
C ASP A 35 -14.62 -0.16 -11.91
N ARG A 36 -14.12 1.06 -11.78
CA ARG A 36 -12.81 1.48 -12.32
C ARG A 36 -11.82 1.88 -11.27
N HIS A 37 -12.25 2.08 -10.02
CA HIS A 37 -11.41 2.56 -8.93
C HIS A 37 -11.51 1.68 -7.70
N MET A 38 -10.40 1.59 -6.98
CA MET A 38 -10.33 1.00 -5.65
C MET A 38 -9.50 1.90 -4.73
N LEU A 39 -9.78 1.79 -3.44
CA LEU A 39 -9.03 2.47 -2.39
C LEU A 39 -8.08 1.46 -1.73
N ILE A 40 -6.80 1.78 -1.69
CA ILE A 40 -5.79 1.00 -0.97
C ILE A 40 -5.44 1.76 0.30
N VAL A 41 -5.71 1.16 1.46
CA VAL A 41 -5.33 1.69 2.77
C VAL A 41 -4.13 0.91 3.28
N THR A 42 -3.00 1.58 3.47
CA THR A 42 -1.79 0.99 4.04
C THR A 42 -1.86 1.07 5.56
N THR A 43 -1.92 -0.08 6.21
CA THR A 43 -1.97 -0.19 7.67
C THR A 43 -0.58 -0.16 8.30
N ASP A 44 -0.53 -0.12 9.62
CA ASP A 44 0.72 -0.15 10.38
C ASP A 44 1.17 -1.58 10.71
N ARG A 45 0.44 -2.61 10.21
CA ARG A 45 0.83 -4.02 10.35
C ARG A 45 2.23 -4.27 9.78
N LEU A 46 3.00 -5.11 10.44
CA LEU A 46 4.27 -5.62 9.96
C LEU A 46 4.12 -7.10 9.61
N SER A 47 4.69 -7.50 8.48
CA SER A 47 4.76 -8.91 8.08
C SER A 47 6.22 -9.30 7.86
N ALA A 48 6.61 -10.44 8.42
CA ALA A 48 7.91 -11.04 8.21
C ALA A 48 7.75 -12.57 8.03
N PHE A 49 8.45 -13.15 7.05
CA PHE A 49 8.36 -14.59 6.72
C PHE A 49 6.91 -15.06 6.53
N ASP A 50 6.10 -14.22 5.85
CA ASP A 50 4.67 -14.46 5.60
C ASP A 50 3.75 -14.45 6.83
N VAL A 51 4.28 -14.15 8.00
CA VAL A 51 3.51 -14.00 9.24
C VAL A 51 3.26 -12.52 9.51
N VAL A 52 2.01 -12.16 9.79
CA VAL A 52 1.66 -10.81 10.28
C VAL A 52 1.96 -10.78 11.78
N LEU A 53 2.82 -9.86 12.19
CA LEU A 53 3.19 -9.69 13.60
C LEU A 53 2.04 -9.02 14.38
N PRO A 54 1.88 -9.33 15.68
CA PRO A 54 0.77 -8.82 16.48
C PRO A 54 0.84 -7.31 16.71
N ASP A 55 2.06 -6.76 16.83
CA ASP A 55 2.25 -5.36 17.16
C ASP A 55 2.47 -4.51 15.91
N PRO A 56 1.57 -3.54 15.62
CA PRO A 56 1.73 -2.61 14.51
C PRO A 56 2.80 -1.55 14.83
N ILE A 57 3.48 -1.06 13.81
CA ILE A 57 4.47 0.02 13.93
C ILE A 57 3.79 1.36 13.66
N PRO A 58 3.64 2.25 14.66
CA PRO A 58 2.95 3.54 14.49
C PRO A 58 3.54 4.35 13.33
N GLY A 59 2.66 4.83 12.43
CA GLY A 59 3.05 5.68 11.31
C GLY A 59 3.68 4.95 10.11
N LYS A 60 3.90 3.64 10.19
CA LYS A 60 4.48 2.86 9.09
C LYS A 60 3.65 2.99 7.79
N GLY A 61 2.32 2.90 7.90
CA GLY A 61 1.43 3.04 6.75
C GLY A 61 1.57 4.38 6.05
N GLN A 62 1.66 5.47 6.81
CA GLN A 62 1.83 6.83 6.31
C GLN A 62 3.17 6.99 5.58
N VAL A 63 4.25 6.55 6.18
CA VAL A 63 5.60 6.59 5.58
C VAL A 63 5.65 5.82 4.27
N LEU A 64 5.12 4.60 4.24
CA LEU A 64 5.13 3.76 3.03
C LEU A 64 4.26 4.37 1.91
N THR A 65 3.12 4.96 2.23
CA THR A 65 2.26 5.64 1.26
C THR A 65 2.96 6.87 0.69
N SER A 66 3.59 7.68 1.53
CA SER A 66 4.36 8.85 1.10
C SER A 66 5.51 8.47 0.17
N ILE A 67 6.31 7.46 0.53
CA ILE A 67 7.41 6.96 -0.30
C ILE A 67 6.89 6.41 -1.64
N SER A 68 5.78 5.69 -1.64
CA SER A 68 5.15 5.19 -2.88
C SER A 68 4.74 6.35 -3.80
N GLY A 69 4.08 7.37 -3.26
CA GLY A 69 3.69 8.57 -4.01
C GLY A 69 4.89 9.30 -4.61
N PHE A 70 5.97 9.45 -3.84
CA PHE A 70 7.23 10.05 -4.31
C PHE A 70 7.79 9.28 -5.51
N TRP A 71 7.91 7.96 -5.43
CA TRP A 71 8.47 7.14 -6.51
C TRP A 71 7.57 7.10 -7.73
N PHE A 72 6.25 7.00 -7.58
CA PHE A 72 5.33 7.09 -8.71
C PHE A 72 5.44 8.44 -9.43
N GLY A 73 5.61 9.54 -8.69
CA GLY A 73 5.87 10.85 -9.28
C GLY A 73 7.20 10.91 -10.05
N LYS A 74 8.26 10.34 -9.50
CA LYS A 74 9.61 10.30 -10.11
C LYS A 74 9.66 9.44 -11.37
N THR A 75 8.95 8.32 -11.40
CA THR A 75 9.03 7.34 -12.49
C THR A 75 7.92 7.47 -13.53
N ARG A 76 6.99 8.43 -13.38
CA ARG A 76 5.85 8.62 -14.30
C ARG A 76 6.21 8.82 -15.77
N HIS A 77 7.43 9.30 -16.03
CA HIS A 77 7.95 9.50 -17.39
C HIS A 77 8.52 8.21 -18.01
N ILE A 78 8.72 7.16 -17.22
CA ILE A 78 9.26 5.86 -17.65
C ILE A 78 8.10 4.92 -18.01
N VAL A 79 7.11 4.82 -17.11
CA VAL A 79 5.97 3.91 -17.27
C VAL A 79 4.74 4.49 -16.58
N PRO A 80 3.53 4.34 -17.19
CA PRO A 80 2.29 4.68 -16.52
C PRO A 80 2.11 3.87 -15.23
N ASN A 81 1.55 4.50 -14.20
CA ASN A 81 1.24 3.84 -12.95
C ASN A 81 -0.27 3.74 -12.70
N HIS A 82 -0.66 3.09 -11.62
CA HIS A 82 -2.06 2.84 -11.26
C HIS A 82 -2.71 3.99 -10.47
N LEU A 83 -1.98 5.05 -10.12
CA LEU A 83 -2.59 6.19 -9.43
C LEU A 83 -3.73 6.80 -10.25
N SER A 84 -4.72 7.30 -9.57
CA SER A 84 -5.90 7.95 -10.14
C SER A 84 -6.02 9.38 -9.63
N ASP A 85 -6.59 10.25 -10.46
CA ASP A 85 -6.98 11.62 -10.07
C ASP A 85 -8.36 11.64 -9.38
N TYR A 86 -8.95 10.49 -9.09
CA TYR A 86 -10.23 10.38 -8.39
C TYR A 86 -10.09 10.90 -6.95
N PRO A 87 -10.88 11.92 -6.55
CA PRO A 87 -10.70 12.57 -5.26
C PRO A 87 -11.02 11.62 -4.09
N LEU A 88 -10.20 11.67 -3.03
CA LEU A 88 -10.43 10.87 -1.82
C LEU A 88 -11.78 11.22 -1.17
N GLU A 89 -12.20 12.48 -1.23
CA GLU A 89 -13.47 12.97 -0.71
C GLU A 89 -14.69 12.31 -1.36
N ARG A 90 -14.57 11.92 -2.61
CA ARG A 90 -15.62 11.17 -3.33
C ARG A 90 -15.56 9.68 -3.00
N ALA A 91 -14.35 9.14 -2.79
CA ALA A 91 -14.18 7.74 -2.42
C ALA A 91 -14.62 7.48 -0.98
N VAL A 92 -14.31 8.39 -0.06
CA VAL A 92 -14.66 8.34 1.36
C VAL A 92 -15.41 9.63 1.73
N PRO A 93 -16.74 9.69 1.53
CA PRO A 93 -17.53 10.89 1.76
C PRO A 93 -17.59 11.30 3.24
N ASP A 94 -17.60 10.34 4.14
CA ASP A 94 -17.58 10.61 5.57
C ASP A 94 -16.26 11.29 5.99
N ALA A 95 -16.38 12.39 6.76
CA ALA A 95 -15.22 13.21 7.08
C ALA A 95 -14.31 12.56 8.15
N ASP A 96 -14.89 11.84 9.09
CA ASP A 96 -14.16 11.19 10.17
C ASP A 96 -13.40 9.95 9.61
N ASP A 97 -14.08 9.13 8.81
CA ASP A 97 -13.47 8.00 8.09
C ASP A 97 -12.33 8.47 7.18
N ARG A 98 -12.55 9.59 6.46
CA ARG A 98 -11.53 10.17 5.59
C ARG A 98 -10.31 10.67 6.37
N ALA A 99 -10.52 11.30 7.52
CA ALA A 99 -9.43 11.76 8.38
C ALA A 99 -8.56 10.60 8.89
N LEU A 100 -9.16 9.44 9.16
CA LEU A 100 -8.42 8.24 9.59
C LEU A 100 -7.47 7.70 8.52
N VAL A 101 -7.80 7.88 7.25
CA VAL A 101 -7.07 7.25 6.14
C VAL A 101 -6.31 8.23 5.23
N ALA A 102 -6.46 9.56 5.41
CA ALA A 102 -5.96 10.58 4.49
C ALA A 102 -4.48 10.40 4.11
N ASP A 103 -3.60 10.15 5.09
CA ASP A 103 -2.15 10.08 4.89
C ASP A 103 -1.64 8.67 4.55
N ARG A 104 -2.53 7.68 4.48
CA ARG A 104 -2.19 6.26 4.28
C ARG A 104 -3.03 5.56 3.23
N ALA A 105 -3.87 6.30 2.52
CA ALA A 105 -4.72 5.78 1.47
C ALA A 105 -4.35 6.35 0.10
N MET A 106 -4.59 5.55 -0.93
CA MET A 106 -4.47 5.94 -2.32
C MET A 106 -5.70 5.45 -3.09
N VAL A 107 -6.34 6.35 -3.84
CA VAL A 107 -7.34 5.94 -4.83
C VAL A 107 -6.60 5.57 -6.10
N VAL A 108 -6.79 4.35 -6.57
CA VAL A 108 -6.07 3.79 -7.70
C VAL A 108 -7.01 3.19 -8.74
N LYS A 109 -6.54 3.07 -9.98
CA LYS A 109 -7.24 2.38 -11.05
C LYS A 109 -7.39 0.90 -10.74
N ARG A 110 -8.57 0.33 -10.97
CA ARG A 110 -8.81 -1.10 -10.87
C ARG A 110 -8.26 -1.80 -12.10
N LEU A 111 -7.09 -2.39 -11.98
CA LEU A 111 -6.40 -3.07 -13.06
C LEU A 111 -6.45 -4.59 -12.86
N ARG A 112 -6.33 -5.33 -13.95
CA ARG A 112 -6.17 -6.79 -13.89
C ARG A 112 -4.71 -7.12 -13.59
N ALA A 113 -4.45 -7.70 -12.43
CA ALA A 113 -3.14 -8.19 -12.06
C ALA A 113 -2.72 -9.35 -12.99
N LEU A 114 -1.44 -9.37 -13.37
CA LEU A 114 -0.83 -10.51 -14.03
C LEU A 114 -0.62 -11.64 -12.99
N PRO A 115 -0.75 -12.92 -13.36
CA PRO A 115 -0.52 -14.04 -12.46
C PRO A 115 0.98 -14.34 -12.29
N VAL A 116 1.79 -13.31 -12.18
CA VAL A 116 3.24 -13.41 -12.04
C VAL A 116 3.76 -12.25 -11.20
N GLU A 117 4.69 -12.54 -10.29
CA GLU A 117 5.45 -11.53 -9.56
C GLU A 117 6.83 -11.36 -10.22
N ALA A 118 7.12 -10.13 -10.67
CA ALA A 118 8.40 -9.77 -11.26
C ALA A 118 9.25 -9.02 -10.22
N VAL A 119 10.27 -9.70 -9.70
CA VAL A 119 11.20 -9.11 -8.72
C VAL A 119 12.47 -8.65 -9.43
N VAL A 120 12.67 -7.32 -9.52
CA VAL A 120 13.88 -6.72 -10.06
C VAL A 120 14.81 -6.32 -8.91
N ARG A 121 16.05 -6.80 -8.95
CA ARG A 121 17.05 -6.54 -7.90
C ARG A 121 18.24 -5.80 -8.49
N GLY A 122 18.76 -4.81 -7.76
CA GLY A 122 19.99 -4.11 -8.14
C GLY A 122 21.24 -4.97 -7.96
N TYR A 123 21.17 -5.99 -7.12
CA TYR A 123 22.27 -6.91 -6.83
C TYR A 123 21.75 -8.35 -6.73
N LEU A 124 22.64 -9.32 -6.99
CA LEU A 124 22.33 -10.73 -6.85
C LEU A 124 22.32 -11.15 -5.38
N ILE A 125 21.16 -11.04 -4.73
CA ILE A 125 20.96 -11.34 -3.30
C ILE A 125 19.71 -12.18 -3.06
N GLY A 126 19.58 -12.72 -1.86
CA GLY A 126 18.39 -13.49 -1.40
C GLY A 126 18.20 -14.78 -2.21
N SER A 127 16.97 -15.03 -2.68
CA SER A 127 16.65 -16.22 -3.49
C SER A 127 17.47 -16.25 -4.78
N GLY A 128 17.64 -15.12 -5.48
CA GLY A 128 18.43 -15.07 -6.70
C GLY A 128 19.90 -15.50 -6.50
N TRP A 129 20.49 -15.21 -5.34
CA TRP A 129 21.82 -15.71 -5.00
C TRP A 129 21.83 -17.22 -4.76
N LYS A 130 20.82 -17.76 -4.08
CA LYS A 130 20.69 -19.21 -3.86
C LYS A 130 20.53 -19.96 -5.19
N ASP A 131 19.70 -19.43 -6.09
CA ASP A 131 19.48 -20.01 -7.41
C ASP A 131 20.77 -19.99 -8.25
N TYR A 132 21.53 -18.89 -8.21
CA TYR A 132 22.83 -18.78 -8.85
C TYR A 132 23.85 -19.79 -8.33
N LEU A 133 23.92 -19.98 -7.00
CA LEU A 133 24.83 -20.98 -6.40
C LEU A 133 24.43 -22.41 -6.74
N SER A 134 23.15 -22.69 -6.92
CA SER A 134 22.68 -24.05 -7.22
C SER A 134 23.04 -24.51 -8.62
N LEU A 135 23.26 -23.58 -9.56
CA LEU A 135 23.59 -23.80 -10.99
C LEU A 135 22.66 -24.79 -11.73
N ILE A 136 21.55 -25.20 -11.08
CA ILE A 136 20.67 -26.26 -11.57
C ILE A 136 19.71 -25.73 -12.65
N HIS A 137 19.59 -24.40 -12.77
CA HIS A 137 18.59 -23.74 -13.60
C HIS A 137 19.19 -22.74 -14.62
N ILE A 138 20.45 -22.86 -14.93
CA ILE A 138 21.07 -22.07 -16.00
C ILE A 138 21.39 -22.96 -17.18
#